data_f14ff91f6cd1e4f9f36cbb92ad9fcfc7
#
_entry.id   f14ff91f6cd1e4f9f36cbb92ad9fcfc7
#
_cell.length_a   1.000
_cell.length_b   1.000
_cell.length_c   1.000
_cell.angle_alpha   90.00
_cell.angle_beta   90.00
_cell.angle_gamma   90.00
#
_symmetry.space_group_name_H-M   'P 1'
#
loop_
_entity.id
_entity.type
_entity.pdbx_description
1 polymer ?
#
loop_
_entity_poly.entity_id
_entity_poly.type
_entity_poly.pdbx_seq_one_letter_code
_entity_poly.pdbx_strand_id
1 'polypeptide(L)'
;MQTQLTEEMRQNARALEADSILRACVHCGFCTATCPTYQLLGDELDGPRGRIYLIKQVLEGNEVTLKTQEHLDRCLTCRNCETTCPSGVRYHNLLDIGRDIVEQKVKRPLPERIRREGLRQVVPRPAVFRVLTQVGLVLRPFLPEQVRAKLPAETVKAKPRPPLRHKRRVLMLEGCAQPTLSPNTNAATARVLDRLGISVMSANEAGCCGAVDYHLNAQEKGLARARNNIDAWWPAIEAGAEAILQTASGCGAFVKEYGQMLKNDALYADKARQVSELAVDLVELLREEPLEKLAVRGDKKLAFHCPCTLQHAQKLNGEVEKVLLRLGFTLTDVPDSHLCCGSAGTYALTHPDLARQLRDNKMNALESGKPEMIVTANIGCQTHLASAGRTSVRHWIEIVEQALEKE
;
A
#
# COMPACT_ATOMS: atom_id res chain seq x y z
N MET A 1 28.37 -4.94 3.23
CA MET A 1 29.27 -3.91 2.70
C MET A 1 29.97 -3.16 3.82
N GLN A 2 31.25 -2.80 3.66
CA GLN A 2 31.89 -1.87 4.59
C GLN A 2 31.49 -0.43 4.24
N THR A 3 31.31 0.42 5.25
CA THR A 3 30.93 1.82 5.15
C THR A 3 31.85 2.66 6.02
N GLN A 4 32.12 3.89 5.59
CA GLN A 4 32.91 4.90 6.29
C GLN A 4 32.05 6.15 6.49
N LEU A 5 31.21 6.13 7.54
CA LEU A 5 30.33 7.26 7.83
C LEU A 5 31.12 8.54 8.12
N THR A 6 30.63 9.68 7.66
CA THR A 6 31.13 11.00 8.08
C THR A 6 30.88 11.20 9.58
N GLU A 7 31.59 12.17 10.19
CA GLU A 7 31.40 12.49 11.62
C GLU A 7 29.95 12.92 11.92
N GLU A 8 29.36 13.72 11.04
CA GLU A 8 27.94 14.12 11.10
C GLU A 8 27.01 12.90 11.12
N MET A 9 27.25 11.92 10.22
CA MET A 9 26.42 10.72 10.10
C MET A 9 26.59 9.77 11.29
N ARG A 10 27.75 9.73 11.95
CA ARG A 10 27.96 8.94 13.16
C ARG A 10 27.14 9.43 14.35
N GLN A 11 26.75 10.70 14.37
CA GLN A 11 25.90 11.29 15.42
C GLN A 11 24.40 11.14 15.09
N ASN A 12 24.03 10.69 13.90
CA ASN A 12 22.66 10.54 13.48
C ASN A 12 22.19 9.08 13.66
N ALA A 13 21.23 8.86 14.55
CA ALA A 13 20.71 7.52 14.87
C ALA A 13 20.13 6.79 13.65
N ARG A 14 19.51 7.53 12.70
CA ARG A 14 18.98 6.93 11.47
C ARG A 14 20.10 6.54 10.50
N ALA A 15 21.17 7.32 10.42
CA ALA A 15 22.33 6.97 9.62
C ALA A 15 23.05 5.74 10.18
N LEU A 16 23.11 5.57 11.51
CA LEU A 16 23.62 4.35 12.16
C LEU A 16 22.74 3.13 11.86
N GLU A 17 21.42 3.28 11.84
CA GLU A 17 20.51 2.22 11.41
C GLU A 17 20.76 1.85 9.94
N ALA A 18 20.91 2.84 9.05
CA ALA A 18 21.24 2.62 7.65
C ALA A 18 22.58 1.88 7.46
N ASP A 19 23.61 2.24 8.22
CA ASP A 19 24.91 1.55 8.23
C ASP A 19 24.77 0.07 8.60
N SER A 20 23.99 -0.22 9.66
CA SER A 20 23.69 -1.60 10.06
C SER A 20 23.04 -2.40 8.92
N ILE A 21 22.08 -1.81 8.20
CA ILE A 21 21.42 -2.45 7.06
C ILE A 21 22.38 -2.64 5.88
N LEU A 22 23.21 -1.64 5.59
CA LEU A 22 24.23 -1.72 4.55
C LEU A 22 25.23 -2.86 4.78
N ARG A 23 25.63 -3.09 6.04
CA ARG A 23 26.54 -4.18 6.41
C ARG A 23 25.96 -5.57 6.13
N ALA A 24 24.65 -5.74 6.16
CA ALA A 24 24.01 -7.00 5.80
C ALA A 24 24.07 -7.29 4.29
N CYS A 25 24.29 -6.29 3.43
CA CYS A 25 24.32 -6.46 1.98
C CYS A 25 25.67 -7.02 1.49
N VAL A 26 25.63 -8.16 0.81
CA VAL A 26 26.82 -8.81 0.19
C VAL A 26 26.94 -8.55 -1.30
N HIS A 27 26.14 -7.68 -1.87
CA HIS A 27 26.14 -7.28 -3.30
C HIS A 27 25.97 -8.41 -4.31
N CYS A 28 25.29 -9.52 -3.96
CA CYS A 28 25.12 -10.68 -4.83
C CYS A 28 24.28 -10.44 -6.10
N GLY A 29 23.41 -9.39 -6.11
CA GLY A 29 22.62 -9.01 -7.28
C GLY A 29 21.27 -9.74 -7.44
N PHE A 30 20.91 -10.72 -6.60
CA PHE A 30 19.62 -11.44 -6.71
C PHE A 30 18.40 -10.51 -6.72
N CYS A 31 18.49 -9.40 -6.00
CA CYS A 31 17.42 -8.40 -5.93
C CYS A 31 17.15 -7.66 -7.25
N THR A 32 18.10 -7.64 -8.21
CA THR A 32 17.90 -6.99 -9.52
C THR A 32 16.95 -7.76 -10.41
N ALA A 33 17.00 -9.10 -10.36
CA ALA A 33 16.13 -9.95 -11.16
C ALA A 33 14.63 -9.76 -10.88
N THR A 34 14.26 -9.33 -9.66
CA THR A 34 12.87 -9.12 -9.24
C THR A 34 12.46 -7.66 -9.18
N CYS A 35 13.35 -6.75 -9.57
CA CYS A 35 13.07 -5.32 -9.52
C CYS A 35 12.38 -4.81 -10.79
N PRO A 36 11.10 -4.35 -10.73
CA PRO A 36 10.38 -3.96 -11.92
C PRO A 36 10.96 -2.70 -12.59
N THR A 37 11.56 -1.77 -11.84
CA THR A 37 12.19 -0.58 -12.44
C THR A 37 13.52 -0.92 -13.12
N TYR A 38 14.29 -1.86 -12.56
CA TYR A 38 15.48 -2.36 -13.25
C TYR A 38 15.13 -3.10 -14.54
N GLN A 39 14.11 -3.97 -14.52
CA GLN A 39 13.65 -4.69 -15.70
C GLN A 39 13.18 -3.76 -16.84
N LEU A 40 12.54 -2.62 -16.49
CA LEU A 40 12.07 -1.65 -17.49
C LEU A 40 13.20 -0.77 -18.06
N LEU A 41 14.13 -0.35 -17.21
CA LEU A 41 15.10 0.70 -17.55
C LEU A 41 16.47 0.16 -17.92
N GLY A 42 16.84 -1.04 -17.46
CA GLY A 42 18.16 -1.64 -17.66
C GLY A 42 19.30 -0.90 -16.95
N ASP A 43 18.99 0.11 -16.12
CA ASP A 43 19.97 0.91 -15.39
C ASP A 43 20.19 0.32 -14.00
N GLU A 44 21.44 0.04 -13.66
CA GLU A 44 21.83 -0.49 -12.35
C GLU A 44 21.41 0.43 -11.20
N LEU A 45 21.48 1.76 -11.38
CA LEU A 45 21.07 2.74 -10.38
C LEU A 45 19.57 2.79 -10.16
N ASP A 46 18.78 2.23 -11.08
CA ASP A 46 17.33 2.03 -10.93
C ASP A 46 16.97 0.66 -10.37
N GLY A 47 17.99 -0.15 -10.01
CA GLY A 47 17.90 -1.41 -9.27
C GLY A 47 18.15 -1.25 -7.77
N PRO A 48 17.79 -2.26 -6.95
CA PRO A 48 17.99 -2.19 -5.49
C PRO A 48 19.47 -2.11 -5.13
N ARG A 49 20.33 -2.89 -5.79
CA ARG A 49 21.77 -2.92 -5.54
C ARG A 49 22.42 -1.56 -5.81
N GLY A 50 22.11 -0.93 -6.94
CA GLY A 50 22.61 0.41 -7.28
C GLY A 50 22.11 1.48 -6.31
N ARG A 51 20.82 1.43 -5.91
CA ARG A 51 20.27 2.35 -4.90
C ARG A 51 20.91 2.16 -3.53
N ILE A 52 21.20 0.93 -3.11
CA ILE A 52 21.98 0.64 -1.89
C ILE A 52 23.35 1.32 -1.98
N TYR A 53 24.02 1.24 -3.13
CA TYR A 53 25.30 1.88 -3.36
C TYR A 53 25.19 3.41 -3.33
N LEU A 54 24.17 4.00 -3.97
CA LEU A 54 23.92 5.44 -3.90
C LEU A 54 23.74 5.93 -2.46
N ILE A 55 22.93 5.23 -1.65
CA ILE A 55 22.71 5.58 -0.25
C ILE A 55 24.02 5.46 0.55
N LYS A 56 24.82 4.43 0.31
CA LYS A 56 26.18 4.32 0.90
C LYS A 56 27.01 5.55 0.59
N GLN A 57 27.09 5.96 -0.67
CA GLN A 57 27.85 7.15 -1.09
C GLN A 57 27.38 8.43 -0.36
N VAL A 58 26.06 8.60 -0.21
CA VAL A 58 25.47 9.74 0.54
C VAL A 58 25.93 9.75 2.00
N LEU A 59 25.94 8.59 2.66
CA LEU A 59 26.34 8.46 4.07
C LEU A 59 27.87 8.64 4.27
N GLU A 60 28.65 8.37 3.25
CA GLU A 60 30.11 8.58 3.23
C GLU A 60 30.52 10.01 2.84
N GLY A 61 29.54 10.90 2.63
CA GLY A 61 29.78 12.31 2.39
C GLY A 61 30.08 12.67 0.93
N ASN A 62 29.89 11.74 -0.01
CA ASN A 62 30.03 12.04 -1.43
C ASN A 62 28.93 12.98 -1.92
N GLU A 63 29.17 13.65 -3.05
CA GLU A 63 28.25 14.61 -3.64
C GLU A 63 26.87 13.98 -3.90
N VAL A 64 25.82 14.69 -3.47
CA VAL A 64 24.42 14.30 -3.67
C VAL A 64 23.81 15.20 -4.73
N THR A 65 23.30 14.60 -5.80
CA THR A 65 22.79 15.33 -6.96
C THR A 65 21.28 15.08 -7.17
N LEU A 66 20.65 15.89 -8.04
CA LEU A 66 19.29 15.65 -8.51
C LEU A 66 19.14 14.25 -9.15
N LYS A 67 20.19 13.72 -9.80
CA LYS A 67 20.17 12.35 -10.35
C LYS A 67 20.09 11.30 -9.25
N THR A 68 20.86 11.48 -8.17
CA THR A 68 20.76 10.61 -6.98
C THR A 68 19.32 10.58 -6.46
N GLN A 69 18.70 11.75 -6.31
CA GLN A 69 17.31 11.88 -5.86
C GLN A 69 16.34 11.17 -6.83
N GLU A 70 16.52 11.35 -8.15
CA GLU A 70 15.70 10.76 -9.18
C GLU A 70 15.73 9.21 -9.15
N HIS A 71 16.93 8.60 -9.06
CA HIS A 71 17.06 7.14 -8.96
C HIS A 71 16.40 6.58 -7.70
N LEU A 72 16.53 7.25 -6.56
CA LEU A 72 15.83 6.84 -5.35
C LEU A 72 14.30 6.99 -5.48
N ASP A 73 13.83 8.07 -6.11
CA ASP A 73 12.38 8.33 -6.31
C ASP A 73 11.71 7.35 -7.27
N ARG A 74 12.44 6.81 -8.26
CA ARG A 74 11.95 5.78 -9.17
C ARG A 74 11.66 4.44 -8.50
N CYS A 75 12.07 4.24 -7.24
CA CYS A 75 11.72 3.03 -6.51
C CYS A 75 10.23 3.01 -6.13
N LEU A 76 9.55 1.91 -6.46
CA LEU A 76 8.13 1.66 -6.16
C LEU A 76 7.86 1.30 -4.68
N THR A 77 8.88 1.09 -3.88
CA THR A 77 8.76 0.56 -2.49
C THR A 77 7.97 -0.77 -2.42
N CYS A 78 8.03 -1.57 -3.47
CA CYS A 78 7.28 -2.83 -3.57
C CYS A 78 7.83 -3.97 -2.71
N ARG A 79 9.06 -3.85 -2.20
CA ARG A 79 9.76 -4.84 -1.32
C ARG A 79 10.00 -6.22 -1.93
N ASN A 80 9.78 -6.42 -3.21
CA ASN A 80 10.07 -7.69 -3.88
C ASN A 80 11.54 -8.09 -3.73
N CYS A 81 12.44 -7.09 -3.76
CA CYS A 81 13.88 -7.30 -3.51
C CYS A 81 14.19 -7.80 -2.09
N GLU A 82 13.36 -7.50 -1.09
CA GLU A 82 13.53 -8.01 0.28
C GLU A 82 13.16 -9.48 0.37
N THR A 83 12.05 -9.87 -0.26
CA THR A 83 11.60 -11.26 -0.28
C THR A 83 12.61 -12.17 -0.98
N THR A 84 13.31 -11.64 -1.98
CA THR A 84 14.33 -12.36 -2.76
C THR A 84 15.71 -12.38 -2.08
N CYS A 85 15.95 -11.48 -1.11
CA CYS A 85 17.27 -11.28 -0.52
C CYS A 85 17.65 -12.40 0.46
N PRO A 86 18.69 -13.23 0.17
CA PRO A 86 19.12 -14.29 1.08
C PRO A 86 19.80 -13.74 2.34
N SER A 87 20.29 -12.49 2.30
CA SER A 87 20.96 -11.83 3.44
C SER A 87 20.00 -11.01 4.31
N GLY A 88 18.69 -11.01 4.01
CA GLY A 88 17.69 -10.34 4.83
C GLY A 88 17.85 -8.82 4.92
N VAL A 89 18.35 -8.16 3.87
CA VAL A 89 18.54 -6.71 3.82
C VAL A 89 17.18 -6.01 3.91
N ARG A 90 16.96 -5.22 4.96
CA ARG A 90 15.76 -4.39 5.16
C ARG A 90 15.79 -3.16 4.27
N TYR A 91 15.66 -3.39 2.95
CA TYR A 91 15.87 -2.38 1.92
C TYR A 91 14.92 -1.18 2.04
N HIS A 92 13.65 -1.40 2.41
CA HIS A 92 12.68 -0.31 2.53
C HIS A 92 13.07 0.70 3.62
N ASN A 93 13.55 0.23 4.78
CA ASN A 93 14.06 1.11 5.83
C ASN A 93 15.27 1.92 5.35
N LEU A 94 16.20 1.24 4.67
CA LEU A 94 17.37 1.91 4.08
C LEU A 94 16.97 2.98 3.06
N LEU A 95 16.01 2.67 2.20
CA LEU A 95 15.51 3.61 1.19
C LEU A 95 14.83 4.83 1.83
N ASP A 96 14.00 4.62 2.86
CA ASP A 96 13.29 5.70 3.54
C ASP A 96 14.27 6.64 4.28
N ILE A 97 15.33 6.08 4.88
CA ILE A 97 16.42 6.87 5.47
C ILE A 97 17.19 7.61 4.39
N GLY A 98 17.57 6.93 3.31
CA GLY A 98 18.32 7.53 2.21
C GLY A 98 17.56 8.66 1.51
N ARG A 99 16.26 8.48 1.26
CA ARG A 99 15.39 9.53 0.69
C ARG A 99 15.30 10.75 1.59
N ASP A 100 15.16 10.56 2.90
CA ASP A 100 15.07 11.65 3.87
C ASP A 100 16.37 12.48 3.89
N ILE A 101 17.54 11.84 3.95
CA ILE A 101 18.83 12.50 3.93
C ILE A 101 19.06 13.25 2.60
N VAL A 102 18.71 12.62 1.47
CA VAL A 102 18.85 13.25 0.14
C VAL A 102 17.91 14.44 -0.01
N GLU A 103 16.68 14.37 0.50
CA GLU A 103 15.71 15.48 0.48
C GLU A 103 16.21 16.72 1.25
N GLN A 104 16.95 16.51 2.33
CA GLN A 104 17.57 17.61 3.10
C GLN A 104 18.74 18.25 2.37
N LYS A 105 19.49 17.47 1.57
CA LYS A 105 20.70 17.94 0.86
C LYS A 105 20.40 18.52 -0.53
N VAL A 106 19.38 18.04 -1.22
CA VAL A 106 19.06 18.41 -2.61
C VAL A 106 17.67 19.02 -2.72
N LYS A 107 17.62 20.28 -3.17
CA LYS A 107 16.34 20.99 -3.38
C LYS A 107 15.69 20.55 -4.68
N ARG A 108 14.48 20.04 -4.60
CA ARG A 108 13.66 19.68 -5.78
C ARG A 108 13.30 20.90 -6.62
N PRO A 109 13.11 20.74 -7.94
CA PRO A 109 12.54 21.76 -8.80
C PRO A 109 11.15 22.21 -8.30
N LEU A 110 10.85 23.51 -8.46
CA LEU A 110 9.60 24.09 -7.95
C LEU A 110 8.32 23.37 -8.40
N PRO A 111 8.15 22.97 -9.69
CA PRO A 111 6.95 22.26 -10.12
C PRO A 111 6.74 20.93 -9.38
N GLU A 112 7.82 20.20 -9.11
CA GLU A 112 7.75 18.94 -8.38
C GLU A 112 7.40 19.15 -6.90
N ARG A 113 7.95 20.20 -6.27
CA ARG A 113 7.59 20.58 -4.90
C ARG A 113 6.11 20.92 -4.78
N ILE A 114 5.57 21.72 -5.71
CA ILE A 114 4.14 22.08 -5.75
C ILE A 114 3.29 20.83 -5.93
N ARG A 115 3.65 19.93 -6.86
CA ARG A 115 2.93 18.69 -7.10
C ARG A 115 2.90 17.80 -5.85
N ARG A 116 4.04 17.57 -5.19
CA ARG A 116 4.14 16.75 -3.98
C ARG A 116 3.34 17.36 -2.81
N GLU A 117 3.46 18.69 -2.61
CA GLU A 117 2.69 19.37 -1.57
C GLU A 117 1.18 19.29 -1.87
N GLY A 118 0.76 19.53 -3.11
CA GLY A 118 -0.65 19.35 -3.52
C GLY A 118 -1.18 17.95 -3.20
N LEU A 119 -0.41 16.90 -3.51
CA LEU A 119 -0.79 15.52 -3.17
C LEU A 119 -0.90 15.31 -1.66
N ARG A 120 0.02 15.83 -0.84
CA ARG A 120 -0.02 15.77 0.63
C ARG A 120 -1.19 16.55 1.23
N GLN A 121 -1.64 17.62 0.59
CA GLN A 121 -2.78 18.40 1.05
C GLN A 121 -4.13 17.81 0.65
N VAL A 122 -4.19 17.07 -0.45
CA VAL A 122 -5.45 16.54 -1.01
C VAL A 122 -5.71 15.11 -0.58
N VAL A 123 -4.79 14.17 -0.89
CA VAL A 123 -5.06 12.73 -0.77
C VAL A 123 -5.30 12.28 0.67
N PRO A 124 -4.53 12.72 1.69
CA PRO A 124 -4.73 12.28 3.07
C PRO A 124 -5.94 12.90 3.78
N ARG A 125 -6.69 13.79 3.12
CA ARG A 125 -7.87 14.46 3.67
C ARG A 125 -9.14 13.98 2.97
N PRO A 126 -9.87 12.98 3.52
CA PRO A 126 -10.98 12.32 2.83
C PRO A 126 -12.05 13.29 2.31
N ALA A 127 -12.40 14.32 3.09
CA ALA A 127 -13.39 15.32 2.68
C ALA A 127 -12.92 16.13 1.47
N VAL A 128 -11.67 16.63 1.49
CA VAL A 128 -11.09 17.40 0.38
C VAL A 128 -10.96 16.51 -0.87
N PHE A 129 -10.44 15.29 -0.69
CA PHE A 129 -10.28 14.34 -1.77
C PHE A 129 -11.63 14.00 -2.44
N ARG A 130 -12.69 13.80 -1.63
CA ARG A 130 -14.04 13.54 -2.13
C ARG A 130 -14.57 14.70 -2.96
N VAL A 131 -14.50 15.94 -2.44
CA VAL A 131 -14.98 17.12 -3.15
C VAL A 131 -14.25 17.31 -4.47
N LEU A 132 -12.92 17.24 -4.46
CA LEU A 132 -12.12 17.38 -5.69
C LEU A 132 -12.39 16.26 -6.69
N THR A 133 -12.60 15.03 -6.23
CA THR A 133 -12.99 13.91 -7.10
C THR A 133 -14.36 14.16 -7.73
N GLN A 134 -15.35 14.64 -6.96
CA GLN A 134 -16.67 14.95 -7.48
C GLN A 134 -16.64 16.10 -8.51
N VAL A 135 -15.88 17.17 -8.24
CA VAL A 135 -15.65 18.26 -9.20
C VAL A 135 -14.98 17.69 -10.47
N GLY A 136 -13.96 16.85 -10.31
CA GLY A 136 -13.31 16.19 -11.44
C GLY A 136 -14.26 15.32 -12.27
N LEU A 137 -15.21 14.62 -11.64
CA LEU A 137 -16.23 13.83 -12.36
C LEU A 137 -17.21 14.71 -13.15
N VAL A 138 -17.65 15.84 -12.59
CA VAL A 138 -18.50 16.81 -13.29
C VAL A 138 -17.77 17.41 -14.49
N LEU A 139 -16.50 17.77 -14.31
CA LEU A 139 -15.66 18.34 -15.36
C LEU A 139 -15.06 17.31 -16.33
N ARG A 140 -15.30 16.02 -16.11
CA ARG A 140 -14.71 14.90 -16.86
C ARG A 140 -14.74 15.07 -18.38
N PRO A 141 -15.82 15.56 -19.04
CA PRO A 141 -15.85 15.76 -20.48
C PRO A 141 -14.80 16.76 -20.99
N PHE A 142 -14.40 17.71 -20.16
CA PHE A 142 -13.46 18.79 -20.50
C PHE A 142 -12.01 18.49 -20.08
N LEU A 143 -11.78 17.40 -19.35
CA LEU A 143 -10.45 17.05 -18.85
C LEU A 143 -9.62 16.33 -19.93
N PRO A 144 -8.31 16.58 -19.99
CA PRO A 144 -7.39 15.81 -20.81
C PRO A 144 -7.50 14.31 -20.48
N GLU A 145 -7.32 13.44 -21.48
CA GLU A 145 -7.45 11.99 -21.34
C GLU A 145 -6.62 11.42 -20.20
N GLN A 146 -5.40 11.92 -20.00
CA GLN A 146 -4.49 11.51 -18.93
C GLN A 146 -5.06 11.75 -17.52
N VAL A 147 -5.83 12.81 -17.31
CA VAL A 147 -6.51 13.13 -16.05
C VAL A 147 -7.81 12.34 -15.93
N ARG A 148 -8.57 12.29 -17.03
CA ARG A 148 -9.84 11.57 -17.13
C ARG A 148 -9.70 10.08 -16.81
N ALA A 149 -8.62 9.44 -17.26
CA ALA A 149 -8.33 8.04 -17.02
C ALA A 149 -8.04 7.72 -15.52
N LYS A 150 -7.71 8.74 -14.72
CA LYS A 150 -7.45 8.58 -13.27
C LYS A 150 -8.70 8.77 -12.41
N LEU A 151 -9.77 9.28 -12.98
CA LEU A 151 -11.06 9.39 -12.31
C LEU A 151 -11.82 8.06 -12.43
N PRO A 152 -12.53 7.63 -11.39
CA PRO A 152 -13.33 6.40 -11.46
C PRO A 152 -14.34 6.52 -12.61
N ALA A 153 -14.52 5.42 -13.37
CA ALA A 153 -15.47 5.39 -14.48
C ALA A 153 -16.90 5.56 -13.96
N GLU A 154 -17.20 4.94 -12.83
CA GLU A 154 -18.47 4.98 -12.13
C GLU A 154 -18.22 5.11 -10.62
N THR A 155 -19.06 5.86 -9.93
CA THR A 155 -19.10 5.91 -8.47
C THR A 155 -20.20 4.98 -7.98
N VAL A 156 -19.83 3.79 -7.53
CA VAL A 156 -20.78 2.87 -6.89
C VAL A 156 -21.09 3.39 -5.49
N LYS A 157 -22.37 3.63 -5.19
CA LYS A 157 -22.79 3.99 -3.84
C LYS A 157 -22.56 2.84 -2.88
N ALA A 158 -22.06 3.15 -1.67
CA ALA A 158 -21.97 2.15 -0.62
C ALA A 158 -23.38 1.67 -0.23
N LYS A 159 -23.57 0.36 -0.13
CA LYS A 159 -24.76 -0.20 0.50
C LYS A 159 -24.71 0.00 2.03
N PRO A 160 -25.84 -0.02 2.73
CA PRO A 160 -25.87 0.12 4.19
C PRO A 160 -24.99 -0.90 4.91
N ARG A 161 -24.40 -0.49 6.02
CA ARG A 161 -23.70 -1.39 6.94
C ARG A 161 -24.66 -1.99 7.96
N PRO A 162 -24.40 -3.22 8.41
CA PRO A 162 -25.15 -3.81 9.51
C PRO A 162 -24.96 -3.02 10.82
N PRO A 163 -25.92 -3.05 11.76
CA PRO A 163 -25.74 -2.49 13.09
C PRO A 163 -24.71 -3.31 13.90
N LEU A 164 -24.18 -2.71 14.97
CA LEU A 164 -23.29 -3.40 15.90
C LEU A 164 -24.10 -4.33 16.81
N ARG A 165 -24.22 -5.61 16.45
CA ARG A 165 -25.09 -6.60 17.14
C ARG A 165 -24.35 -7.81 17.72
N HIS A 166 -23.06 -7.96 17.37
CA HIS A 166 -22.28 -9.12 17.82
C HIS A 166 -21.35 -8.75 18.98
N LYS A 167 -20.99 -9.75 19.79
CA LYS A 167 -20.02 -9.59 20.88
C LYS A 167 -18.60 -9.40 20.32
N ARG A 168 -18.25 -10.14 19.25
CA ARG A 168 -16.98 -9.98 18.56
C ARG A 168 -16.97 -8.66 17.81
N ARG A 169 -15.94 -7.87 17.99
CA ARG A 169 -15.83 -6.52 17.43
C ARG A 169 -14.43 -6.26 16.89
N VAL A 170 -14.36 -5.75 15.69
CA VAL A 170 -13.13 -5.28 15.06
C VAL A 170 -13.24 -3.80 14.70
N LEU A 171 -12.15 -3.06 14.85
CA LEU A 171 -12.03 -1.71 14.33
C LEU A 171 -11.66 -1.76 12.86
N MET A 172 -12.21 -0.85 12.04
CA MET A 172 -11.81 -0.73 10.64
C MET A 172 -11.16 0.63 10.40
N LEU A 173 -10.00 0.63 9.76
CA LEU A 173 -9.43 1.83 9.17
C LEU A 173 -10.20 2.15 7.88
N GLU A 174 -10.97 3.24 7.88
CA GLU A 174 -11.73 3.66 6.69
C GLU A 174 -10.83 4.06 5.52
N GLY A 175 -9.65 4.60 5.83
CA GLY A 175 -8.71 5.08 4.82
C GLY A 175 -9.04 6.47 4.28
N CYS A 176 -8.17 6.98 3.39
CA CYS A 176 -8.33 8.32 2.81
C CYS A 176 -8.97 8.30 1.42
N ALA A 177 -8.46 7.48 0.52
CA ALA A 177 -8.91 7.41 -0.88
C ALA A 177 -10.05 6.39 -1.09
N GLN A 178 -10.04 5.27 -0.37
CA GLN A 178 -10.97 4.16 -0.56
C GLN A 178 -12.44 4.55 -0.38
N PRO A 179 -12.85 5.35 0.65
CA PRO A 179 -14.24 5.76 0.79
C PRO A 179 -14.79 6.58 -0.38
N THR A 180 -13.89 7.19 -1.15
CA THR A 180 -14.27 7.99 -2.33
C THR A 180 -14.22 7.17 -3.62
N LEU A 181 -13.17 6.37 -3.83
CA LEU A 181 -12.92 5.67 -5.09
C LEU A 181 -13.62 4.31 -5.15
N SER A 182 -13.80 3.63 -4.01
CA SER A 182 -14.52 2.35 -3.89
C SER A 182 -15.31 2.32 -2.57
N PRO A 183 -16.36 3.14 -2.43
CA PRO A 183 -17.06 3.32 -1.16
C PRO A 183 -17.75 2.05 -0.65
N ASN A 184 -18.05 1.10 -1.54
CA ASN A 184 -18.70 -0.16 -1.13
C ASN A 184 -17.74 -1.18 -0.51
N THR A 185 -16.44 -1.08 -0.71
CA THR A 185 -15.47 -2.07 -0.21
C THR A 185 -15.58 -2.27 1.31
N ASN A 186 -15.53 -1.19 2.09
CA ASN A 186 -15.65 -1.25 3.56
C ASN A 186 -17.04 -1.69 4.01
N ALA A 187 -18.08 -1.27 3.29
CA ALA A 187 -19.45 -1.68 3.58
C ALA A 187 -19.69 -3.17 3.26
N ALA A 188 -19.14 -3.68 2.16
CA ALA A 188 -19.16 -5.10 1.81
C ALA A 188 -18.43 -5.94 2.88
N THR A 189 -17.26 -5.48 3.32
CA THR A 189 -16.50 -6.11 4.40
C THR A 189 -17.35 -6.22 5.67
N ALA A 190 -18.03 -5.14 6.07
CA ALA A 190 -18.88 -5.15 7.25
C ALA A 190 -20.04 -6.17 7.11
N ARG A 191 -20.65 -6.30 5.92
CA ARG A 191 -21.73 -7.27 5.69
C ARG A 191 -21.23 -8.71 5.69
N VAL A 192 -20.06 -8.98 5.10
CA VAL A 192 -19.45 -10.32 5.13
C VAL A 192 -19.10 -10.73 6.56
N LEU A 193 -18.48 -9.83 7.33
CA LEU A 193 -18.12 -10.10 8.72
C LEU A 193 -19.33 -10.23 9.64
N ASP A 194 -20.40 -9.48 9.39
CA ASP A 194 -21.67 -9.63 10.12
C ASP A 194 -22.27 -11.03 9.98
N ARG A 195 -22.20 -11.63 8.78
CA ARG A 195 -22.61 -13.04 8.56
C ARG A 195 -21.74 -14.03 9.36
N LEU A 196 -20.53 -13.68 9.70
CA LEU A 196 -19.62 -14.48 10.51
C LEU A 196 -19.72 -14.18 12.01
N GLY A 197 -20.66 -13.32 12.42
CA GLY A 197 -20.86 -12.97 13.82
C GLY A 197 -19.89 -11.92 14.36
N ILE A 198 -19.33 -11.07 13.49
CA ILE A 198 -18.35 -10.03 13.83
C ILE A 198 -18.93 -8.66 13.46
N SER A 199 -19.02 -7.76 14.43
CA SER A 199 -19.40 -6.36 14.22
C SER A 199 -18.18 -5.51 13.87
N VAL A 200 -18.32 -4.66 12.86
CA VAL A 200 -17.25 -3.74 12.40
C VAL A 200 -17.52 -2.33 12.91
N MET A 201 -16.61 -1.83 13.73
CA MET A 201 -16.65 -0.46 14.28
C MET A 201 -15.74 0.45 13.47
N SER A 202 -16.07 1.74 13.44
CA SER A 202 -15.22 2.81 12.90
C SER A 202 -14.96 3.86 13.97
N ALA A 203 -13.75 4.38 14.05
CA ALA A 203 -13.41 5.52 14.87
C ALA A 203 -13.47 6.80 14.01
N ASN A 204 -14.39 7.69 14.29
CA ASN A 204 -14.65 8.89 13.48
C ASN A 204 -13.45 9.84 13.40
N GLU A 205 -12.61 9.86 14.42
CA GLU A 205 -11.42 10.71 14.52
C GLU A 205 -10.20 10.10 13.79
N ALA A 206 -10.24 8.82 13.46
CA ALA A 206 -9.21 8.19 12.67
C ALA A 206 -9.26 8.65 11.21
N GLY A 207 -8.10 8.76 10.58
CA GLY A 207 -7.97 9.29 9.23
C GLY A 207 -7.09 8.47 8.31
N CYS A 208 -6.27 9.16 7.52
CA CYS A 208 -5.26 8.52 6.67
C CYS A 208 -4.24 7.77 7.53
N CYS A 209 -3.78 6.60 7.06
CA CYS A 209 -2.72 5.84 7.74
C CYS A 209 -1.38 6.60 7.86
N GLY A 210 -1.14 7.63 7.04
CA GLY A 210 0.10 8.42 7.04
C GLY A 210 1.06 8.08 5.90
N ALA A 211 0.88 6.97 5.21
CA ALA A 211 1.80 6.50 4.17
C ALA A 211 2.02 7.52 3.03
N VAL A 212 1.00 8.31 2.66
CA VAL A 212 1.10 9.32 1.59
C VAL A 212 2.10 10.41 1.96
N ASP A 213 1.98 10.97 3.16
CA ASP A 213 2.90 12.01 3.65
C ASP A 213 4.31 11.42 3.81
N TYR A 214 4.41 10.24 4.42
CA TYR A 214 5.68 9.58 4.72
C TYR A 214 6.49 9.28 3.44
N HIS A 215 5.90 8.63 2.46
CA HIS A 215 6.57 8.27 1.20
C HIS A 215 6.76 9.43 0.23
N LEU A 216 6.10 10.58 0.46
CA LEU A 216 6.39 11.84 -0.22
C LEU A 216 7.42 12.71 0.53
N ASN A 217 8.25 12.10 1.40
CA ASN A 217 9.32 12.73 2.16
C ASN A 217 8.85 13.81 3.15
N ALA A 218 7.66 13.65 3.73
CA ALA A 218 7.13 14.41 4.86
C ALA A 218 6.90 13.48 6.04
N GLN A 219 7.95 12.80 6.49
CA GLN A 219 7.88 11.68 7.42
C GLN A 219 7.22 12.08 8.74
N GLU A 220 7.58 13.24 9.33
CA GLU A 220 6.94 13.71 10.57
C GLU A 220 5.44 13.96 10.42
N LYS A 221 4.98 14.45 9.25
CA LYS A 221 3.54 14.57 8.98
C LYS A 221 2.87 13.18 8.93
N GLY A 222 3.54 12.19 8.35
CA GLY A 222 3.08 10.81 8.35
C GLY A 222 2.98 10.21 9.75
N LEU A 223 4.01 10.41 10.59
CA LEU A 223 4.04 9.98 11.99
C LEU A 223 2.98 10.70 12.85
N ALA A 224 2.74 11.99 12.60
CA ALA A 224 1.66 12.71 13.28
C ALA A 224 0.28 12.09 12.99
N ARG A 225 0.04 11.61 11.75
CA ARG A 225 -1.18 10.86 11.42
C ARG A 225 -1.25 9.51 12.12
N ALA A 226 -0.11 8.82 12.26
CA ALA A 226 -0.04 7.57 13.00
C ALA A 226 -0.43 7.79 14.47
N ARG A 227 0.11 8.82 15.12
CA ARG A 227 -0.25 9.19 16.51
C ARG A 227 -1.74 9.49 16.64
N ASN A 228 -2.30 10.29 15.72
CA ASN A 228 -3.75 10.60 15.70
C ASN A 228 -4.60 9.31 15.58
N ASN A 229 -4.22 8.38 14.72
CA ASN A 229 -4.94 7.12 14.58
C ASN A 229 -4.83 6.25 15.83
N ILE A 230 -3.65 6.20 16.46
CA ILE A 230 -3.46 5.50 17.73
C ILE A 230 -4.41 6.06 18.80
N ASP A 231 -4.46 7.38 18.97
CA ASP A 231 -5.33 8.02 19.94
C ASP A 231 -6.82 7.76 19.64
N ALA A 232 -7.23 7.86 18.37
CA ALA A 232 -8.60 7.60 17.93
C ALA A 232 -9.05 6.14 18.15
N TRP A 233 -8.13 5.19 18.04
CA TRP A 233 -8.44 3.76 18.22
C TRP A 233 -8.34 3.29 19.65
N TRP A 234 -7.60 4.02 20.50
CA TRP A 234 -7.26 3.58 21.85
C TRP A 234 -8.46 3.23 22.72
N PRO A 235 -9.55 4.05 22.75
CA PRO A 235 -10.73 3.70 23.55
C PRO A 235 -11.39 2.37 23.15
N ALA A 236 -11.39 2.04 21.84
CA ALA A 236 -11.95 0.80 21.38
C ALA A 236 -11.03 -0.41 21.64
N ILE A 237 -9.71 -0.19 21.63
CA ILE A 237 -8.71 -1.22 22.01
C ILE A 237 -8.88 -1.56 23.50
N GLU A 238 -9.00 -0.55 24.38
CA GLU A 238 -9.25 -0.74 25.81
C GLU A 238 -10.61 -1.42 26.08
N ALA A 239 -11.60 -1.17 25.21
CA ALA A 239 -12.90 -1.84 25.27
C ALA A 239 -12.91 -3.27 24.69
N GLY A 240 -11.73 -3.81 24.29
CA GLY A 240 -11.57 -5.18 23.84
C GLY A 240 -11.84 -5.42 22.35
N ALA A 241 -11.58 -4.47 21.48
CA ALA A 241 -11.56 -4.71 20.04
C ALA A 241 -10.51 -5.78 19.69
N GLU A 242 -10.94 -6.84 18.96
CA GLU A 242 -10.11 -8.01 18.66
C GLU A 242 -8.99 -7.68 17.66
N ALA A 243 -9.21 -6.73 16.77
CA ALA A 243 -8.27 -6.37 15.71
C ALA A 243 -8.53 -4.96 15.16
N ILE A 244 -7.51 -4.41 14.50
CA ILE A 244 -7.60 -3.21 13.65
C ILE A 244 -7.51 -3.68 12.21
N LEU A 245 -8.64 -3.72 11.54
CA LEU A 245 -8.82 -4.30 10.21
C LEU A 245 -8.48 -3.29 9.10
N GLN A 246 -7.74 -3.74 8.11
CA GLN A 246 -7.48 -2.99 6.89
C GLN A 246 -7.96 -3.77 5.66
N THR A 247 -8.64 -3.05 4.77
CA THR A 247 -9.10 -3.54 3.47
C THR A 247 -8.21 -3.07 2.31
N ALA A 248 -7.26 -2.19 2.58
CA ALA A 248 -6.26 -1.74 1.63
C ALA A 248 -4.88 -2.16 2.11
N SER A 249 -4.28 -3.17 1.48
CA SER A 249 -3.00 -3.77 1.89
C SER A 249 -1.85 -2.77 2.05
N GLY A 250 -1.87 -1.65 1.28
CA GLY A 250 -0.88 -0.58 1.44
C GLY A 250 -1.02 0.16 2.77
N CYS A 251 -2.26 0.40 3.24
CA CYS A 251 -2.50 0.95 4.56
C CYS A 251 -2.15 -0.07 5.65
N GLY A 252 -2.51 -1.35 5.43
CA GLY A 252 -2.22 -2.44 6.36
C GLY A 252 -0.73 -2.60 6.62
N ALA A 253 0.08 -2.63 5.56
CA ALA A 253 1.53 -2.69 5.69
C ALA A 253 2.11 -1.52 6.50
N PHE A 254 1.58 -0.31 6.29
CA PHE A 254 2.06 0.89 6.99
C PHE A 254 1.64 0.93 8.47
N VAL A 255 0.40 0.52 8.80
CA VAL A 255 -0.07 0.46 10.20
C VAL A 255 0.69 -0.61 11.00
N LYS A 256 0.99 -1.76 10.39
CA LYS A 256 1.82 -2.81 11.02
C LYS A 256 3.24 -2.33 11.35
N GLU A 257 3.69 -1.24 10.76
CA GLU A 257 5.03 -0.65 11.00
C GLU A 257 5.02 0.50 12.01
N TYR A 258 3.88 0.93 12.54
CA TYR A 258 3.80 2.02 13.52
C TYR A 258 4.71 1.77 14.72
N GLY A 259 4.75 0.54 15.26
CA GLY A 259 5.62 0.17 16.36
C GLY A 259 7.10 0.36 16.08
N GLN A 260 7.56 0.00 14.87
CA GLN A 260 8.94 0.22 14.46
C GLN A 260 9.25 1.70 14.20
N MET A 261 8.33 2.43 13.56
CA MET A 261 8.51 3.84 13.23
C MET A 261 8.49 4.74 14.45
N LEU A 262 7.67 4.43 15.45
CA LEU A 262 7.52 5.20 16.69
C LEU A 262 8.29 4.59 17.88
N LYS A 263 9.19 3.63 17.64
CA LYS A 263 9.94 2.91 18.71
C LYS A 263 10.69 3.80 19.70
N ASN A 264 11.08 5.02 19.26
CA ASN A 264 11.80 5.99 20.07
C ASN A 264 10.91 7.15 20.55
N ASP A 265 9.60 7.08 20.30
CA ASP A 265 8.65 8.09 20.77
C ASP A 265 8.28 7.83 22.23
N ALA A 266 8.64 8.76 23.12
CA ALA A 266 8.45 8.59 24.57
C ALA A 266 6.98 8.39 24.99
N LEU A 267 6.01 8.88 24.19
CA LEU A 267 4.58 8.82 24.50
C LEU A 267 3.86 7.70 23.76
N TYR A 268 4.35 7.31 22.58
CA TYR A 268 3.62 6.43 21.66
C TYR A 268 4.28 5.07 21.43
N ALA A 269 5.52 4.82 21.83
CA ALA A 269 6.24 3.57 21.51
C ALA A 269 5.43 2.31 21.87
N ASP A 270 4.93 2.21 23.11
CA ASP A 270 4.17 1.05 23.57
C ASP A 270 2.79 0.94 22.89
N LYS A 271 2.08 2.05 22.77
CA LYS A 271 0.78 2.08 22.08
C LYS A 271 0.92 1.72 20.60
N ALA A 272 1.94 2.23 19.93
CA ALA A 272 2.23 1.93 18.54
C ALA A 272 2.55 0.45 18.32
N ARG A 273 3.29 -0.17 19.24
CA ARG A 273 3.57 -1.61 19.21
C ARG A 273 2.29 -2.42 19.32
N GLN A 274 1.42 -2.11 20.28
CA GLN A 274 0.12 -2.78 20.44
C GLN A 274 -0.78 -2.60 19.21
N VAL A 275 -0.84 -1.39 18.64
CA VAL A 275 -1.58 -1.14 17.39
C VAL A 275 -1.02 -1.96 16.23
N SER A 276 0.31 -2.08 16.11
CA SER A 276 0.93 -2.91 15.07
C SER A 276 0.62 -4.40 15.25
N GLU A 277 0.57 -4.89 16.47
CA GLU A 277 0.20 -6.28 16.81
C GLU A 277 -1.27 -6.58 16.54
N LEU A 278 -2.17 -5.63 16.78
CA LEU A 278 -3.61 -5.74 16.50
C LEU A 278 -3.97 -5.49 15.03
N ALA A 279 -3.05 -4.93 14.24
CA ALA A 279 -3.28 -4.61 12.84
C ALA A 279 -3.31 -5.87 11.97
N VAL A 280 -4.44 -6.12 11.30
CA VAL A 280 -4.62 -7.28 10.43
C VAL A 280 -5.14 -6.87 9.06
N ASP A 281 -4.68 -7.51 8.00
CA ASP A 281 -5.33 -7.46 6.69
C ASP A 281 -6.63 -8.27 6.73
N LEU A 282 -7.58 -7.91 5.90
CA LEU A 282 -8.88 -8.61 5.83
C LEU A 282 -8.71 -10.13 5.62
N VAL A 283 -7.73 -10.54 4.84
CA VAL A 283 -7.49 -11.97 4.60
C VAL A 283 -6.99 -12.69 5.84
N GLU A 284 -6.20 -12.04 6.70
CA GLU A 284 -5.74 -12.66 7.95
C GLU A 284 -6.90 -12.98 8.89
N LEU A 285 -7.91 -12.11 8.93
CA LEU A 285 -9.12 -12.38 9.71
C LEU A 285 -9.96 -13.48 9.06
N LEU A 286 -10.23 -13.37 7.75
CA LEU A 286 -11.16 -14.30 7.07
C LEU A 286 -10.60 -15.72 6.92
N ARG A 287 -9.29 -15.92 6.79
CA ARG A 287 -8.73 -17.28 6.66
C ARG A 287 -8.96 -18.15 7.89
N GLU A 288 -9.11 -17.54 9.06
CA GLU A 288 -9.33 -18.20 10.36
C GLU A 288 -10.85 -18.44 10.64
N GLU A 289 -11.73 -17.85 9.83
CA GLU A 289 -13.18 -17.93 10.05
C GLU A 289 -13.80 -19.14 9.32
N PRO A 290 -14.95 -19.64 9.83
CA PRO A 290 -15.72 -20.71 9.20
C PRO A 290 -16.45 -20.19 7.96
N LEU A 291 -15.73 -20.10 6.83
CA LEU A 291 -16.22 -19.50 5.58
C LEU A 291 -17.45 -20.22 4.99
N GLU A 292 -17.67 -21.48 5.34
CA GLU A 292 -18.86 -22.26 4.96
C GLU A 292 -20.17 -21.61 5.42
N LYS A 293 -20.13 -20.82 6.51
CA LYS A 293 -21.31 -20.06 6.99
C LYS A 293 -21.72 -18.93 6.07
N LEU A 294 -20.85 -18.52 5.14
CA LEU A 294 -21.15 -17.43 4.22
C LEU A 294 -22.14 -17.84 3.13
N ALA A 295 -22.33 -19.14 2.87
CA ALA A 295 -23.17 -19.65 1.78
C ALA A 295 -22.90 -18.90 0.44
N VAL A 296 -21.64 -18.92 0.02
CA VAL A 296 -21.19 -18.26 -1.21
C VAL A 296 -21.25 -19.24 -2.37
N ARG A 297 -21.79 -18.81 -3.52
CA ARG A 297 -21.63 -19.49 -4.80
C ARG A 297 -20.60 -18.76 -5.66
N GLY A 298 -19.36 -19.21 -5.60
CA GLY A 298 -18.26 -18.70 -6.42
C GLY A 298 -18.29 -19.28 -7.82
N ASP A 299 -19.16 -18.77 -8.69
CA ASP A 299 -19.35 -19.27 -10.07
C ASP A 299 -18.45 -18.57 -11.11
N LYS A 300 -17.67 -17.55 -10.71
CA LYS A 300 -16.87 -16.74 -11.62
C LYS A 300 -15.43 -17.22 -11.72
N LYS A 301 -14.87 -17.07 -12.94
CA LYS A 301 -13.46 -17.25 -13.22
C LYS A 301 -12.72 -15.94 -13.02
N LEU A 302 -11.85 -15.86 -12.00
CA LEU A 302 -11.18 -14.64 -11.58
C LEU A 302 -9.67 -14.72 -11.83
N ALA A 303 -9.04 -13.56 -12.12
CA ALA A 303 -7.61 -13.37 -11.94
C ALA A 303 -7.38 -12.56 -10.66
N PHE A 304 -6.59 -13.06 -9.72
CA PHE A 304 -6.23 -12.31 -8.53
C PHE A 304 -4.92 -11.56 -8.75
N HIS A 305 -4.98 -10.23 -8.64
CA HIS A 305 -3.77 -9.40 -8.52
C HIS A 305 -3.39 -9.29 -7.06
N CYS A 306 -2.36 -10.03 -6.64
CA CYS A 306 -1.80 -9.89 -5.30
C CYS A 306 -1.00 -8.58 -5.21
N PRO A 307 -1.44 -7.60 -4.39
CA PRO A 307 -0.68 -6.37 -4.21
C PRO A 307 0.70 -6.64 -3.59
N CYS A 308 1.71 -5.91 -4.03
CA CYS A 308 3.07 -6.06 -3.50
C CYS A 308 3.14 -5.81 -1.98
N THR A 309 2.32 -4.91 -1.45
CA THR A 309 2.20 -4.67 0.00
C THR A 309 1.56 -5.82 0.76
N LEU A 310 0.74 -6.64 0.11
CA LEU A 310 0.19 -7.86 0.69
C LEU A 310 1.24 -8.99 0.66
N GLN A 311 1.76 -9.29 -0.54
CA GLN A 311 2.65 -10.45 -0.71
C GLN A 311 4.05 -10.26 -0.13
N HIS A 312 4.67 -9.07 -0.29
CA HIS A 312 6.06 -8.84 0.11
C HIS A 312 6.20 -8.16 1.47
N ALA A 313 5.40 -7.10 1.73
CA ALA A 313 5.50 -6.38 2.99
C ALA A 313 4.83 -7.14 4.14
N GLN A 314 3.61 -7.65 3.94
CA GLN A 314 2.86 -8.39 4.95
C GLN A 314 3.10 -9.91 4.91
N LYS A 315 3.77 -10.44 3.85
CA LYS A 315 4.07 -11.87 3.66
C LYS A 315 2.83 -12.77 3.61
N LEU A 316 1.75 -12.27 3.01
CA LEU A 316 0.45 -12.94 2.88
C LEU A 316 0.21 -13.43 1.44
N ASN A 317 1.27 -13.84 0.75
CA ASN A 317 1.17 -14.38 -0.61
C ASN A 317 0.35 -15.68 -0.63
N GLY A 318 -0.61 -15.77 -1.57
CA GLY A 318 -1.47 -16.95 -1.73
C GLY A 318 -2.65 -17.05 -0.75
N GLU A 319 -2.72 -16.20 0.28
CA GLU A 319 -3.77 -16.33 1.30
C GLU A 319 -5.16 -15.91 0.79
N VAL A 320 -5.26 -14.85 -0.04
CA VAL A 320 -6.54 -14.45 -0.65
C VAL A 320 -7.00 -15.49 -1.66
N GLU A 321 -6.08 -16.04 -2.45
CA GLU A 321 -6.34 -17.09 -3.40
C GLU A 321 -6.91 -18.33 -2.70
N LYS A 322 -6.35 -18.75 -1.57
CA LYS A 322 -6.89 -19.86 -0.75
C LYS A 322 -8.31 -19.58 -0.26
N VAL A 323 -8.58 -18.37 0.23
CA VAL A 323 -9.92 -17.96 0.66
C VAL A 323 -10.91 -18.01 -0.50
N LEU A 324 -10.55 -17.45 -1.67
CA LEU A 324 -11.42 -17.46 -2.85
C LEU A 324 -11.70 -18.89 -3.34
N LEU A 325 -10.70 -19.76 -3.36
CA LEU A 325 -10.87 -21.18 -3.72
C LEU A 325 -11.78 -21.92 -2.73
N ARG A 326 -11.64 -21.68 -1.41
CA ARG A 326 -12.54 -22.24 -0.38
C ARG A 326 -13.99 -21.77 -0.56
N LEU A 327 -14.20 -20.58 -1.11
CA LEU A 327 -15.52 -20.03 -1.43
C LEU A 327 -16.04 -20.46 -2.81
N GLY A 328 -15.36 -21.36 -3.51
CA GLY A 328 -15.80 -21.98 -4.77
C GLY A 328 -15.46 -21.20 -6.04
N PHE A 329 -14.73 -20.08 -5.96
CA PHE A 329 -14.28 -19.35 -7.16
C PHE A 329 -13.20 -20.12 -7.91
N THR A 330 -13.19 -19.98 -9.23
CA THR A 330 -12.12 -20.49 -10.08
C THR A 330 -11.08 -19.39 -10.31
N LEU A 331 -9.80 -19.69 -10.11
CA LEU A 331 -8.71 -18.72 -10.33
C LEU A 331 -7.90 -19.10 -11.58
N THR A 332 -7.49 -18.08 -12.33
CA THR A 332 -6.51 -18.22 -13.43
C THR A 332 -5.10 -18.07 -12.92
N ASP A 333 -4.16 -18.76 -13.54
CA ASP A 333 -2.74 -18.51 -13.32
C ASP A 333 -2.36 -17.11 -13.81
N VAL A 334 -1.51 -16.43 -13.07
CA VAL A 334 -1.01 -15.10 -13.39
C VAL A 334 0.51 -15.15 -13.50
N PRO A 335 1.08 -15.11 -14.71
CA PRO A 335 2.52 -15.01 -14.90
C PRO A 335 3.09 -13.79 -14.18
N ASP A 336 4.32 -13.91 -13.67
CA ASP A 336 5.00 -12.82 -12.96
C ASP A 336 4.13 -12.13 -11.90
N SER A 337 3.33 -12.94 -11.18
CA SER A 337 2.42 -12.45 -10.12
C SER A 337 3.15 -11.58 -9.08
N HIS A 338 4.43 -11.86 -8.83
CA HIS A 338 5.30 -11.15 -7.88
C HIS A 338 5.64 -9.71 -8.28
N LEU A 339 5.49 -9.32 -9.56
CA LEU A 339 5.84 -7.97 -10.02
C LEU A 339 4.74 -6.95 -9.67
N CYS A 340 5.19 -5.73 -9.35
CA CYS A 340 4.30 -4.61 -9.02
C CYS A 340 3.51 -4.13 -10.25
N CYS A 341 2.25 -3.71 -10.02
CA CYS A 341 1.41 -3.12 -11.07
C CYS A 341 1.76 -1.66 -11.45
N GLY A 342 2.70 -1.03 -10.74
CA GLY A 342 3.09 0.36 -10.99
C GLY A 342 2.26 1.43 -10.25
N SER A 343 1.24 1.06 -9.48
CA SER A 343 0.42 2.01 -8.71
C SER A 343 1.22 2.74 -7.62
N ALA A 344 1.79 1.98 -6.69
CA ALA A 344 2.64 2.41 -5.58
C ALA A 344 2.22 3.74 -4.92
N GLY A 345 0.99 3.82 -4.48
CA GLY A 345 0.42 5.01 -3.86
C GLY A 345 0.38 6.21 -4.81
N THR A 346 1.19 7.22 -4.56
CA THR A 346 1.28 8.42 -5.39
C THR A 346 2.27 8.28 -6.58
N TYR A 347 2.98 7.16 -6.69
CA TYR A 347 3.97 6.93 -7.75
C TYR A 347 3.37 7.06 -9.16
N ALA A 348 2.17 6.50 -9.38
CA ALA A 348 1.48 6.63 -10.67
C ALA A 348 1.15 8.08 -11.04
N LEU A 349 1.18 9.01 -10.09
CA LEU A 349 1.01 10.45 -10.31
C LEU A 349 2.34 11.17 -10.49
N THR A 350 3.42 10.70 -9.83
CA THR A 350 4.76 11.32 -9.90
C THR A 350 5.61 10.78 -11.05
N HIS A 351 5.40 9.52 -11.45
CA HIS A 351 6.13 8.84 -12.53
C HIS A 351 5.16 8.16 -13.50
N PRO A 352 4.29 8.91 -14.19
CA PRO A 352 3.15 8.36 -14.94
C PRO A 352 3.57 7.44 -16.10
N ASP A 353 4.72 7.69 -16.73
CA ASP A 353 5.14 6.91 -17.90
C ASP A 353 5.62 5.51 -17.48
N LEU A 354 6.45 5.41 -16.44
CA LEU A 354 6.88 4.12 -15.88
C LEU A 354 5.69 3.35 -15.30
N ALA A 355 4.82 4.05 -14.58
CA ALA A 355 3.63 3.45 -14.00
C ALA A 355 2.69 2.84 -15.06
N ARG A 356 2.50 3.50 -16.20
CA ARG A 356 1.70 2.98 -17.33
C ARG A 356 2.31 1.72 -17.92
N GLN A 357 3.62 1.71 -18.18
CA GLN A 357 4.29 0.53 -18.71
C GLN A 357 4.15 -0.68 -17.76
N LEU A 358 4.35 -0.48 -16.45
CA LEU A 358 4.15 -1.51 -15.44
C LEU A 358 2.71 -2.00 -15.37
N ARG A 359 1.74 -1.08 -15.46
CA ARG A 359 0.31 -1.41 -15.52
C ARG A 359 -0.01 -2.30 -16.70
N ASP A 360 0.45 -1.91 -17.88
CA ASP A 360 0.11 -2.60 -19.12
C ASP A 360 0.73 -4.00 -19.16
N ASN A 361 1.97 -4.15 -18.67
CA ASN A 361 2.61 -5.45 -18.46
C ASN A 361 1.81 -6.32 -17.49
N LYS A 362 1.38 -5.75 -16.35
CA LYS A 362 0.58 -6.48 -15.36
C LYS A 362 -0.80 -6.85 -15.89
N MET A 363 -1.45 -5.99 -16.66
CA MET A 363 -2.73 -6.31 -17.31
C MET A 363 -2.59 -7.47 -18.29
N ASN A 364 -1.53 -7.48 -19.10
CA ASN A 364 -1.26 -8.60 -20.02
C ASN A 364 -1.12 -9.93 -19.25
N ALA A 365 -0.40 -9.93 -18.14
CA ALA A 365 -0.24 -11.12 -17.28
C ALA A 365 -1.58 -11.57 -16.66
N LEU A 366 -2.38 -10.63 -16.14
CA LEU A 366 -3.66 -10.93 -15.49
C LEU A 366 -4.70 -11.46 -16.48
N GLU A 367 -4.68 -11.00 -17.73
CA GLU A 367 -5.63 -11.39 -18.77
C GLU A 367 -5.22 -12.65 -19.54
N SER A 368 -4.01 -13.17 -19.34
CA SER A 368 -3.48 -14.34 -20.08
C SER A 368 -4.38 -15.59 -19.90
N GLY A 369 -4.94 -15.78 -18.68
CA GLY A 369 -5.88 -16.86 -18.37
C GLY A 369 -7.33 -16.60 -18.81
N LYS A 370 -7.62 -15.48 -19.47
CA LYS A 370 -8.97 -15.05 -19.89
C LYS A 370 -9.98 -15.08 -18.73
N PRO A 371 -9.75 -14.32 -17.66
CA PRO A 371 -10.68 -14.22 -16.55
C PRO A 371 -11.90 -13.38 -16.95
N GLU A 372 -13.04 -13.62 -16.31
CA GLU A 372 -14.22 -12.77 -16.42
C GLU A 372 -14.02 -11.43 -15.70
N MET A 373 -13.19 -11.42 -14.66
CA MET A 373 -12.91 -10.27 -13.83
C MET A 373 -11.54 -10.37 -13.15
N ILE A 374 -10.91 -9.23 -12.94
CA ILE A 374 -9.70 -9.11 -12.14
C ILE A 374 -10.10 -8.63 -10.74
N VAL A 375 -9.56 -9.27 -9.71
CA VAL A 375 -9.77 -8.86 -8.31
C VAL A 375 -8.46 -8.55 -7.62
N THR A 376 -8.48 -7.61 -6.66
CA THR A 376 -7.30 -7.20 -5.90
C THR A 376 -7.67 -6.81 -4.47
N ALA A 377 -6.68 -6.66 -3.59
CA ALA A 377 -6.82 -6.31 -2.17
C ALA A 377 -6.26 -4.91 -1.84
N ASN A 378 -6.20 -4.00 -2.83
CA ASN A 378 -5.68 -2.65 -2.58
C ASN A 378 -6.30 -1.63 -3.54
N ILE A 379 -6.86 -0.56 -2.99
CA ILE A 379 -7.53 0.51 -3.76
C ILE A 379 -6.62 1.18 -4.79
N GLY A 380 -5.32 1.39 -4.47
CA GLY A 380 -4.37 1.96 -5.41
C GLY A 380 -4.16 1.06 -6.62
N CYS A 381 -4.01 -0.25 -6.42
CA CYS A 381 -3.89 -1.23 -7.50
C CYS A 381 -5.20 -1.31 -8.30
N GLN A 382 -6.35 -1.37 -7.62
CA GLN A 382 -7.67 -1.42 -8.25
C GLN A 382 -7.87 -0.27 -9.24
N THR A 383 -7.68 0.96 -8.79
CA THR A 383 -7.89 2.15 -9.63
C THR A 383 -6.87 2.26 -10.76
N HIS A 384 -5.61 1.89 -10.48
CA HIS A 384 -4.56 1.96 -11.48
C HIS A 384 -4.76 0.92 -12.59
N LEU A 385 -5.05 -0.33 -12.26
CA LEU A 385 -5.34 -1.37 -13.24
C LEU A 385 -6.64 -1.06 -14.02
N ALA A 386 -7.70 -0.60 -13.33
CA ALA A 386 -8.95 -0.20 -13.97
C ALA A 386 -8.77 0.94 -14.99
N SER A 387 -7.79 1.83 -14.77
CA SER A 387 -7.47 2.92 -15.72
C SER A 387 -6.96 2.44 -17.08
N ALA A 388 -6.66 1.16 -17.24
CA ALA A 388 -6.33 0.56 -18.54
C ALA A 388 -7.55 0.46 -19.46
N GLY A 389 -8.79 0.52 -18.91
CA GLY A 389 -10.03 0.42 -19.69
C GLY A 389 -10.26 -0.94 -20.36
N ARG A 390 -9.67 -2.01 -19.78
CA ARG A 390 -9.74 -3.40 -20.28
C ARG A 390 -10.67 -4.22 -19.37
N THR A 391 -10.28 -5.40 -18.95
CA THR A 391 -11.06 -6.25 -18.03
C THR A 391 -11.40 -5.51 -16.74
N SER A 392 -12.64 -5.66 -16.24
CA SER A 392 -13.11 -5.02 -15.00
C SER A 392 -12.26 -5.41 -13.80
N VAL A 393 -11.91 -4.42 -12.97
CA VAL A 393 -11.09 -4.60 -11.75
C VAL A 393 -11.90 -4.19 -10.53
N ARG A 394 -12.03 -5.10 -9.56
CA ARG A 394 -12.79 -4.88 -8.32
C ARG A 394 -11.99 -5.29 -7.09
N HIS A 395 -12.45 -4.85 -5.92
CA HIS A 395 -11.92 -5.40 -4.67
C HIS A 395 -12.50 -6.81 -4.44
N TRP A 396 -11.65 -7.77 -4.05
CA TRP A 396 -12.04 -9.18 -3.92
C TRP A 396 -13.22 -9.40 -2.97
N ILE A 397 -13.31 -8.65 -1.87
CA ILE A 397 -14.40 -8.77 -0.90
C ILE A 397 -15.76 -8.34 -1.47
N GLU A 398 -15.78 -7.41 -2.43
CA GLU A 398 -17.02 -7.00 -3.08
C GLU A 398 -17.60 -8.14 -3.94
N ILE A 399 -16.74 -8.98 -4.50
CA ILE A 399 -17.15 -10.13 -5.29
C ILE A 399 -17.67 -11.25 -4.37
N VAL A 400 -17.00 -11.46 -3.23
CA VAL A 400 -17.48 -12.36 -2.19
C VAL A 400 -18.87 -11.91 -1.68
N GLU A 401 -19.04 -10.62 -1.38
CA GLU A 401 -20.32 -10.06 -0.94
C GLU A 401 -21.44 -10.22 -1.99
N GLN A 402 -21.12 -10.05 -3.27
CA GLN A 402 -22.09 -10.23 -4.35
C GLN A 402 -22.51 -11.68 -4.55
N ALA A 403 -21.65 -12.62 -4.21
CA ALA A 403 -21.89 -14.06 -4.33
C ALA A 403 -22.55 -14.67 -3.09
N LEU A 404 -22.80 -13.88 -2.02
CA LEU A 404 -23.60 -14.35 -0.88
C LEU A 404 -25.02 -14.71 -1.35
N GLU A 405 -25.49 -15.88 -0.97
CA GLU A 405 -26.89 -16.24 -1.20
C GLU A 405 -27.81 -15.25 -0.49
N LYS A 406 -28.87 -14.82 -1.21
CA LYS A 406 -29.92 -14.00 -0.60
C LYS A 406 -30.70 -14.87 0.39
N GLU A 407 -30.86 -14.35 1.60
CA GLU A 407 -31.80 -14.89 2.57
C GLU A 407 -33.25 -14.78 2.06
#